data_2ff9f0b622cb1e9df95deae8abcd7ddb
#
_entry.id   2ff9f0b622cb1e9df95deae8abcd7ddb
#
_cell.length_a   1.000
_cell.length_b   1.000
_cell.length_c   1.000
_cell.angle_alpha   90.00
_cell.angle_beta   90.00
_cell.angle_gamma   90.00
#
_symmetry.space_group_name_H-M   'P 1'
#
loop_
_entity.id
_entity.type
_entity.pdbx_description
1 polymer ?
#
loop_
_entity_poly.entity_id
_entity_poly.type
_entity_poly.pdbx_seq_one_letter_code
_entity_poly.pdbx_strand_id
1 'polypeptide(L)'
;MERMPVQNEEEKTLTAFHVKAKGLDVEVHFRFTNEPHILLAQIAQKTAKNVYIKKSGKIDRCTVISQNVDPDTPALQTAGVDFHAFWNMQDDLNIENLVSNDIHAVLKTYGVEAARATIINEVKGVFGSYGISVNIRHLILIADFMTHSGRYRPMSRHGIVESVSPLSKMTFETASKFIVDAAYHGEMDDLEAPSARICLGLPVKMGTGCFDLMQKLEV
;
A
#
# COMPACT_ATOMS: atom_id res chain seq x y z
N MET A 1 -40.45 0.95 -24.13
CA MET A 1 -39.19 0.52 -23.51
C MET A 1 -39.52 -0.68 -22.64
N GLU A 2 -39.46 -1.85 -23.23
CA GLU A 2 -39.69 -3.12 -22.53
C GLU A 2 -38.47 -3.48 -21.71
N ARG A 3 -38.67 -3.69 -20.41
CA ARG A 3 -37.64 -4.22 -19.51
C ARG A 3 -37.48 -5.70 -19.85
N MET A 4 -36.28 -6.05 -20.34
CA MET A 4 -35.89 -7.45 -20.44
C MET A 4 -35.92 -8.09 -19.05
N PRO A 5 -36.44 -9.30 -18.92
CA PRO A 5 -36.43 -10.02 -17.66
C PRO A 5 -35.00 -10.40 -17.31
N VAL A 6 -34.59 -10.07 -16.08
CA VAL A 6 -33.37 -10.56 -15.47
C VAL A 6 -33.49 -12.09 -15.41
N GLN A 7 -32.68 -12.80 -16.18
CA GLN A 7 -32.54 -14.24 -16.06
C GLN A 7 -31.95 -14.53 -14.69
N ASN A 8 -32.74 -15.11 -13.81
CA ASN A 8 -32.25 -15.71 -12.57
C ASN A 8 -31.21 -16.76 -12.95
N GLU A 9 -29.94 -16.52 -12.60
CA GLU A 9 -28.95 -17.58 -12.55
C GLU A 9 -29.41 -18.59 -11.51
N GLU A 10 -29.98 -19.72 -12.00
CA GLU A 10 -30.31 -20.85 -11.15
C GLU A 10 -29.01 -21.31 -10.47
N GLU A 11 -28.94 -21.13 -9.15
CA GLU A 11 -27.86 -21.60 -8.34
C GLU A 11 -27.66 -23.10 -8.60
N LYS A 12 -26.49 -23.44 -9.16
CA LYS A 12 -26.04 -24.81 -9.40
C LYS A 12 -25.79 -25.50 -8.06
N THR A 13 -26.81 -26.03 -7.44
CA THR A 13 -26.70 -26.64 -6.13
C THR A 13 -26.12 -28.06 -6.23
N LEU A 14 -24.95 -28.25 -5.58
CA LEU A 14 -24.37 -29.56 -5.36
C LEU A 14 -25.24 -30.32 -4.37
N THR A 15 -25.85 -31.45 -4.80
CA THR A 15 -26.78 -32.21 -3.97
C THR A 15 -26.06 -33.21 -3.08
N ALA A 16 -25.01 -33.84 -3.57
CA ALA A 16 -24.21 -34.81 -2.82
C ALA A 16 -22.81 -34.96 -3.41
N PHE A 17 -21.85 -35.28 -2.55
CA PHE A 17 -20.53 -35.73 -3.00
C PHE A 17 -20.13 -36.99 -2.23
N HIS A 18 -19.39 -37.84 -2.89
CA HIS A 18 -18.86 -39.07 -2.29
C HIS A 18 -17.38 -39.21 -2.67
N VAL A 19 -16.52 -39.41 -1.69
CA VAL A 19 -15.09 -39.56 -1.87
C VAL A 19 -14.67 -40.96 -1.49
N LYS A 20 -14.00 -41.65 -2.40
CA LYS A 20 -13.34 -42.94 -2.16
C LYS A 20 -11.84 -42.73 -2.31
N ALA A 21 -11.09 -43.02 -1.28
CA ALA A 21 -9.63 -43.00 -1.29
C ALA A 21 -9.08 -44.40 -1.14
N LYS A 22 -8.19 -44.81 -2.04
CA LYS A 22 -7.50 -46.08 -1.99
C LYS A 22 -6.00 -45.86 -2.27
N GLY A 23 -5.22 -45.75 -1.20
CA GLY A 23 -3.81 -45.39 -1.31
C GLY A 23 -3.62 -43.96 -1.83
N LEU A 24 -2.94 -43.81 -2.97
CA LEU A 24 -2.71 -42.52 -3.63
C LEU A 24 -3.85 -42.13 -4.64
N ASP A 25 -4.73 -43.08 -4.93
CA ASP A 25 -5.83 -42.87 -5.84
C ASP A 25 -7.05 -42.33 -5.10
N VAL A 26 -7.61 -41.24 -5.57
CA VAL A 26 -8.80 -40.61 -5.00
C VAL A 26 -9.86 -40.45 -6.08
N GLU A 27 -11.00 -41.09 -5.87
CA GLU A 27 -12.19 -40.95 -6.72
C GLU A 27 -13.19 -40.01 -6.03
N VAL A 28 -13.61 -38.97 -6.72
CA VAL A 28 -14.59 -38.03 -6.22
C VAL A 28 -15.82 -38.02 -7.14
N HIS A 29 -16.97 -38.39 -6.58
CA HIS A 29 -18.24 -38.39 -7.28
C HIS A 29 -19.09 -37.21 -6.85
N PHE A 30 -19.54 -36.41 -7.81
CA PHE A 30 -20.43 -35.28 -7.57
C PHE A 30 -21.81 -35.56 -8.16
N ARG A 31 -22.88 -35.21 -7.44
CA ARG A 31 -24.22 -35.23 -7.92
C ARG A 31 -24.79 -33.82 -7.89
N PHE A 32 -25.26 -33.34 -9.04
CA PHE A 32 -25.89 -32.05 -9.20
C PHE A 32 -27.41 -32.21 -9.46
N THR A 33 -28.20 -31.21 -9.09
CA THR A 33 -29.63 -31.18 -9.31
C THR A 33 -29.97 -31.03 -10.80
N ASN A 34 -29.19 -30.26 -11.53
CA ASN A 34 -29.28 -30.05 -12.98
C ASN A 34 -28.00 -30.61 -13.62
N GLU A 35 -28.09 -31.12 -14.86
CA GLU A 35 -26.93 -31.64 -15.60
C GLU A 35 -26.08 -30.49 -16.20
N PRO A 36 -25.19 -29.86 -15.44
CA PRO A 36 -24.38 -28.76 -15.95
C PRO A 36 -23.27 -29.31 -16.84
N HIS A 37 -23.02 -28.66 -17.97
CA HIS A 37 -21.84 -28.90 -18.77
C HIS A 37 -20.61 -28.35 -18.02
N ILE A 38 -19.89 -29.22 -17.33
CA ILE A 38 -18.74 -28.85 -16.49
C ILE A 38 -17.48 -29.44 -17.12
N LEU A 39 -16.44 -28.59 -17.28
CA LEU A 39 -15.09 -29.01 -17.66
C LEU A 39 -14.35 -29.52 -16.42
N LEU A 40 -14.56 -30.81 -16.10
CA LEU A 40 -14.00 -31.44 -14.89
C LEU A 40 -12.48 -31.28 -14.80
N ALA A 41 -11.75 -31.42 -15.92
CA ALA A 41 -10.30 -31.25 -15.94
C ALA A 41 -9.86 -29.84 -15.48
N GLN A 42 -10.55 -28.79 -15.92
CA GLN A 42 -10.25 -27.41 -15.51
C GLN A 42 -10.57 -27.18 -14.03
N ILE A 43 -11.68 -27.72 -13.55
CA ILE A 43 -12.06 -27.63 -12.14
C ILE A 43 -11.01 -28.33 -11.27
N ALA A 44 -10.64 -29.57 -11.61
CA ALA A 44 -9.62 -30.32 -10.88
C ALA A 44 -8.28 -29.58 -10.86
N GLN A 45 -7.84 -29.06 -11.99
CA GLN A 45 -6.61 -28.29 -12.09
C GLN A 45 -6.66 -26.99 -11.26
N LYS A 46 -7.77 -26.24 -11.32
CA LYS A 46 -7.97 -25.03 -10.56
C LYS A 46 -8.01 -25.30 -9.06
N THR A 47 -8.70 -26.38 -8.66
CA THR A 47 -8.79 -26.80 -7.27
C THR A 47 -7.43 -27.24 -6.75
N ALA A 48 -6.70 -28.07 -7.50
CA ALA A 48 -5.36 -28.52 -7.12
C ALA A 48 -4.36 -27.36 -6.93
N LYS A 49 -4.49 -26.28 -7.73
CA LYS A 49 -3.68 -25.06 -7.58
C LYS A 49 -4.07 -24.21 -6.36
N ASN A 50 -5.34 -24.25 -5.95
CA ASN A 50 -5.87 -23.39 -4.89
C ASN A 50 -5.93 -24.07 -3.52
N VAL A 51 -5.79 -25.39 -3.47
CA VAL A 51 -5.77 -26.15 -2.19
C VAL A 51 -4.38 -26.13 -1.60
N TYR A 52 -4.28 -25.63 -0.39
CA TYR A 52 -3.04 -25.65 0.39
C TYR A 52 -3.16 -26.73 1.47
N ILE A 53 -2.16 -27.58 1.59
CA ILE A 53 -2.08 -28.59 2.65
C ILE A 53 -1.78 -27.92 4.00
N LYS A 54 -0.90 -26.91 3.95
CA LYS A 54 -0.55 -26.05 5.09
C LYS A 54 -0.28 -24.66 4.57
N LYS A 55 -0.93 -23.64 5.15
CA LYS A 55 -0.72 -22.25 4.81
C LYS A 55 -0.59 -21.43 6.09
N SER A 56 0.47 -20.64 6.17
CA SER A 56 0.70 -19.70 7.28
C SER A 56 0.24 -18.31 6.84
N GLY A 57 -1.03 -18.00 7.12
CA GLY A 57 -1.61 -16.70 6.80
C GLY A 57 -1.54 -16.33 5.30
N LYS A 58 -1.17 -15.08 5.03
CA LYS A 58 -1.01 -14.51 3.67
C LYS A 58 0.44 -14.59 3.17
N ILE A 59 1.17 -15.61 3.55
CA ILE A 59 2.58 -15.78 3.17
C ILE A 59 2.65 -16.77 2.02
N ASP A 60 3.25 -16.34 0.90
CA ASP A 60 3.38 -17.17 -0.30
C ASP A 60 4.68 -17.99 -0.31
N ARG A 61 5.77 -17.41 0.19
CA ARG A 61 7.08 -18.02 0.21
C ARG A 61 7.90 -17.53 1.39
N CYS A 62 8.76 -18.41 1.93
CA CYS A 62 9.74 -18.09 2.95
C CYS A 62 11.13 -18.59 2.50
N THR A 63 12.14 -17.76 2.66
CA THR A 63 13.55 -18.09 2.37
C THR A 63 14.43 -17.73 3.56
N VAL A 64 15.40 -18.59 3.84
CA VAL A 64 16.41 -18.33 4.87
C VAL A 64 17.52 -17.48 4.28
N ILE A 65 17.84 -16.36 4.93
CA ILE A 65 18.94 -15.47 4.55
C ILE A 65 20.10 -15.72 5.51
N SER A 66 21.24 -16.12 4.95
CA SER A 66 22.48 -16.34 5.71
C SER A 66 23.40 -15.13 5.70
N GLN A 67 23.04 -14.02 5.03
CA GLN A 67 23.88 -12.85 4.88
C GLN A 67 23.71 -11.89 6.05
N ASN A 68 24.82 -11.57 6.74
CA ASN A 68 24.94 -10.54 7.78
C ASN A 68 24.24 -10.79 9.12
N VAL A 69 23.91 -12.03 9.44
CA VAL A 69 23.35 -12.40 10.76
C VAL A 69 24.34 -13.38 11.39
N ASP A 70 24.44 -13.38 12.71
CA ASP A 70 25.26 -14.35 13.44
C ASP A 70 24.92 -15.77 12.96
N PRO A 71 25.92 -16.63 12.75
CA PRO A 71 25.70 -17.98 12.21
C PRO A 71 24.71 -18.81 13.03
N ASP A 72 24.48 -18.44 14.29
CA ASP A 72 23.59 -19.12 15.22
C ASP A 72 22.13 -18.64 15.16
N THR A 73 21.85 -17.51 14.47
CA THR A 73 20.49 -16.93 14.35
C THR A 73 20.15 -16.62 12.90
N PRO A 74 19.65 -17.61 12.13
CA PRO A 74 19.27 -17.38 10.74
C PRO A 74 18.10 -16.40 10.64
N ALA A 75 18.19 -15.44 9.70
CA ALA A 75 17.08 -14.53 9.38
C ALA A 75 16.18 -15.15 8.31
N LEU A 76 14.87 -14.93 8.45
CA LEU A 76 13.86 -15.37 7.50
C LEU A 76 13.33 -14.19 6.70
N GLN A 77 13.31 -14.31 5.39
CA GLN A 77 12.63 -13.38 4.50
C GLN A 77 11.39 -14.04 3.91
N THR A 78 10.26 -13.35 4.03
CA THR A 78 8.98 -13.83 3.52
C THR A 78 8.49 -12.98 2.35
N ALA A 79 7.78 -13.61 1.41
CA ALA A 79 6.96 -12.92 0.44
C ALA A 79 5.51 -12.94 0.93
N GLY A 80 4.94 -11.75 1.12
CA GLY A 80 3.66 -11.57 1.80
C GLY A 80 3.83 -11.13 3.26
N VAL A 81 2.79 -10.50 3.81
CA VAL A 81 2.78 -9.94 5.17
C VAL A 81 1.54 -10.41 5.91
N ASP A 82 1.75 -11.06 7.05
CA ASP A 82 0.69 -11.41 8.00
C ASP A 82 1.24 -11.39 9.43
N PHE A 83 1.10 -10.26 10.10
CA PHE A 83 1.60 -10.08 11.46
C PHE A 83 0.92 -11.04 12.47
N HIS A 84 -0.38 -11.31 12.30
CA HIS A 84 -1.11 -12.21 13.20
C HIS A 84 -0.60 -13.66 13.09
N ALA A 85 -0.27 -14.11 11.87
CA ALA A 85 0.32 -15.42 11.68
C ALA A 85 1.70 -15.54 12.34
N PHE A 86 2.52 -14.47 12.27
CA PHE A 86 3.84 -14.45 12.93
C PHE A 86 3.73 -14.42 14.46
N TRP A 87 2.80 -13.65 15.02
CA TRP A 87 2.60 -13.60 16.47
C TRP A 87 2.19 -14.95 17.06
N ASN A 88 1.47 -15.76 16.29
CA ASN A 88 1.13 -17.13 16.70
C ASN A 88 2.33 -18.09 16.68
N MET A 89 3.47 -17.70 16.11
CA MET A 89 4.70 -18.49 16.02
C MET A 89 5.80 -17.93 16.94
N GLN A 90 5.44 -17.33 18.06
CA GLN A 90 6.38 -16.73 19.01
C GLN A 90 7.38 -17.74 19.61
N ASP A 91 7.02 -19.02 19.65
CA ASP A 91 7.88 -20.08 20.17
C ASP A 91 9.04 -20.40 19.20
N ASP A 92 8.84 -20.18 17.89
CA ASP A 92 9.79 -20.50 16.84
C ASP A 92 10.51 -19.26 16.29
N LEU A 93 9.91 -18.06 16.43
CA LEU A 93 10.39 -16.82 15.82
C LEU A 93 10.58 -15.71 16.87
N ASN A 94 11.66 -14.95 16.71
CA ASN A 94 11.86 -13.73 17.51
C ASN A 94 10.98 -12.61 16.94
N ILE A 95 9.83 -12.39 17.57
CA ILE A 95 8.82 -11.43 17.14
C ILE A 95 9.27 -9.98 17.37
N GLU A 96 10.17 -9.73 18.35
CA GLU A 96 10.65 -8.38 18.65
C GLU A 96 11.45 -7.78 17.49
N ASN A 97 12.09 -8.62 16.68
CA ASN A 97 12.88 -8.22 15.52
C ASN A 97 12.11 -8.29 14.19
N LEU A 98 10.78 -8.39 14.25
CA LEU A 98 9.95 -8.47 13.05
C LEU A 98 9.91 -7.13 12.32
N VAL A 99 10.42 -7.10 11.10
CA VAL A 99 10.45 -5.92 10.23
C VAL A 99 9.66 -6.19 8.96
N SER A 100 8.91 -5.21 8.48
CA SER A 100 8.17 -5.30 7.22
C SER A 100 8.42 -4.04 6.39
N ASN A 101 8.50 -4.21 5.07
CA ASN A 101 8.56 -3.11 4.10
C ASN A 101 7.17 -2.64 3.64
N ASP A 102 6.10 -3.31 4.05
CA ASP A 102 4.73 -2.89 3.75
C ASP A 102 4.26 -1.83 4.73
N ILE A 103 4.39 -0.56 4.32
CA ILE A 103 4.01 0.61 5.13
C ILE A 103 2.53 0.56 5.52
N HIS A 104 1.66 0.08 4.62
CA HIS A 104 0.22 0.06 4.87
C HIS A 104 -0.16 -0.99 5.90
N ALA A 105 0.43 -2.18 5.83
CA ALA A 105 0.25 -3.24 6.82
C ALA A 105 0.76 -2.81 8.20
N VAL A 106 1.94 -2.16 8.26
CA VAL A 106 2.51 -1.60 9.50
C VAL A 106 1.61 -0.51 10.07
N LEU A 107 1.13 0.42 9.25
CA LEU A 107 0.21 1.48 9.67
C LEU A 107 -1.05 0.91 10.33
N LYS A 108 -1.63 -0.10 9.71
CA LYS A 108 -2.88 -0.73 10.19
C LYS A 108 -2.68 -1.51 11.49
N THR A 109 -1.50 -2.09 11.69
CA THR A 109 -1.22 -2.99 12.82
C THR A 109 -0.60 -2.26 14.00
N TYR A 110 0.42 -1.43 13.74
CA TYR A 110 1.22 -0.76 14.79
C TYR A 110 0.98 0.74 14.89
N GLY A 111 0.26 1.32 13.93
CA GLY A 111 -0.05 2.74 13.92
C GLY A 111 0.92 3.61 13.15
N VAL A 112 0.69 4.94 13.21
CA VAL A 112 1.32 5.95 12.35
C VAL A 112 2.81 6.12 12.63
N GLU A 113 3.24 6.05 13.89
CA GLU A 113 4.66 6.21 14.26
C GLU A 113 5.52 5.06 13.74
N ALA A 114 5.00 3.84 13.80
CA ALA A 114 5.68 2.68 13.23
C ALA A 114 5.77 2.78 11.70
N ALA A 115 4.70 3.22 11.04
CA ALA A 115 4.71 3.46 9.60
C ALA A 115 5.71 4.55 9.20
N ARG A 116 5.79 5.64 9.97
CA ARG A 116 6.80 6.70 9.80
C ARG A 116 8.23 6.15 9.89
N ALA A 117 8.50 5.35 10.91
CA ALA A 117 9.82 4.72 11.08
C ALA A 117 10.14 3.78 9.92
N THR A 118 9.16 3.01 9.44
CA THR A 118 9.30 2.12 8.28
C THR A 118 9.65 2.91 7.02
N ILE A 119 8.96 4.02 6.74
CA ILE A 119 9.27 4.89 5.60
C ILE A 119 10.73 5.36 5.64
N ILE A 120 11.18 5.85 6.79
CA ILE A 120 12.57 6.34 6.95
C ILE A 120 13.57 5.22 6.69
N ASN A 121 13.34 4.03 7.25
CA ASN A 121 14.23 2.90 7.11
C ASN A 121 14.30 2.39 5.67
N GLU A 122 13.15 2.27 5.00
CA GLU A 122 13.10 1.82 3.61
C GLU A 122 13.81 2.81 2.66
N VAL A 123 13.54 4.11 2.80
CA VAL A 123 14.21 5.13 1.98
C VAL A 123 15.72 5.17 2.26
N LYS A 124 16.12 5.05 3.53
CA LYS A 124 17.54 4.95 3.91
C LYS A 124 18.21 3.71 3.31
N GLY A 125 17.50 2.57 3.32
CA GLY A 125 17.96 1.32 2.72
C GLY A 125 18.19 1.44 1.22
N VAL A 126 17.25 2.05 0.50
CA VAL A 126 17.38 2.29 -0.95
C VAL A 126 18.58 3.18 -1.26
N PHE A 127 18.73 4.34 -0.61
CA PHE A 127 19.89 5.21 -0.83
C PHE A 127 21.20 4.53 -0.43
N GLY A 128 21.19 3.77 0.67
CA GLY A 128 22.36 3.01 1.13
C GLY A 128 22.82 1.97 0.11
N SER A 129 21.91 1.29 -0.57
CA SER A 129 22.24 0.31 -1.63
C SER A 129 22.94 0.94 -2.84
N TYR A 130 22.68 2.22 -3.11
CA TYR A 130 23.38 3.02 -4.13
C TYR A 130 24.63 3.72 -3.63
N GLY A 131 25.03 3.53 -2.37
CA GLY A 131 26.18 4.19 -1.77
C GLY A 131 25.97 5.68 -1.51
N ILE A 132 24.74 6.16 -1.50
CA ILE A 132 24.40 7.58 -1.28
C ILE A 132 24.10 7.80 0.20
N SER A 133 24.90 8.65 0.85
CA SER A 133 24.65 9.07 2.23
C SER A 133 23.72 10.27 2.26
N VAL A 134 22.53 10.11 2.81
CA VAL A 134 21.53 11.16 2.98
C VAL A 134 21.38 11.51 4.46
N ASN A 135 21.34 12.82 4.76
CA ASN A 135 21.10 13.25 6.13
C ASN A 135 19.67 12.84 6.56
N ILE A 136 19.57 12.20 7.71
CA ILE A 136 18.31 11.67 8.25
C ILE A 136 17.23 12.75 8.42
N ARG A 137 17.60 14.01 8.60
CA ARG A 137 16.66 15.13 8.76
C ARG A 137 15.78 15.33 7.52
N HIS A 138 16.32 15.11 6.31
CA HIS A 138 15.55 15.19 5.08
C HIS A 138 14.55 14.04 4.98
N LEU A 139 14.95 12.84 5.39
CA LEU A 139 14.08 11.66 5.40
C LEU A 139 12.95 11.81 6.43
N ILE A 140 13.26 12.34 7.60
CA ILE A 140 12.28 12.65 8.64
C ILE A 140 11.25 13.63 8.13
N LEU A 141 11.66 14.73 7.48
CA LEU A 141 10.74 15.73 6.95
C LEU A 141 9.76 15.13 5.93
N ILE A 142 10.25 14.27 5.04
CA ILE A 142 9.43 13.58 4.04
C ILE A 142 8.45 12.64 4.73
N ALA A 143 8.94 11.82 5.67
CA ALA A 143 8.09 10.88 6.40
C ALA A 143 7.01 11.59 7.23
N ASP A 144 7.35 12.70 7.89
CA ASP A 144 6.41 13.52 8.64
C ASP A 144 5.32 14.09 7.74
N PHE A 145 5.67 14.59 6.57
CA PHE A 145 4.70 15.07 5.60
C PHE A 145 3.77 13.96 5.09
N MET A 146 4.30 12.75 4.88
CA MET A 146 3.50 11.62 4.42
C MET A 146 2.55 11.06 5.47
N THR A 147 2.81 11.30 6.76
CA THR A 147 2.08 10.68 7.88
C THR A 147 1.37 11.68 8.80
N HIS A 148 1.51 12.99 8.60
CA HIS A 148 0.97 14.03 9.48
C HIS A 148 -0.55 13.97 9.70
N SER A 149 -1.29 13.43 8.72
CA SER A 149 -2.75 13.27 8.82
C SER A 149 -3.18 12.02 9.62
N GLY A 150 -2.25 11.25 10.18
CA GLY A 150 -2.52 9.96 10.79
C GLY A 150 -2.78 8.83 9.81
N ARG A 151 -2.65 9.10 8.51
CA ARG A 151 -2.80 8.17 7.40
C ARG A 151 -1.55 8.23 6.52
N TYR A 152 -1.34 7.18 5.75
CA TYR A 152 -0.29 7.18 4.73
C TYR A 152 -0.74 7.98 3.50
N ARG A 153 0.00 9.04 3.20
CA ARG A 153 -0.21 9.89 2.04
C ARG A 153 0.95 9.71 1.05
N PRO A 154 0.71 9.12 -0.13
CA PRO A 154 1.78 8.90 -1.10
C PRO A 154 2.24 10.22 -1.71
N MET A 155 3.53 10.32 -2.05
CA MET A 155 4.11 11.42 -2.81
C MET A 155 3.83 11.28 -4.31
N SER A 156 2.56 11.25 -4.67
CA SER A 156 2.06 11.10 -6.03
C SER A 156 0.87 12.03 -6.29
N ARG A 157 0.38 12.04 -7.54
CA ARG A 157 -0.85 12.79 -7.89
C ARG A 157 -2.05 12.44 -7.01
N HIS A 158 -2.13 11.21 -6.51
CA HIS A 158 -3.22 10.81 -5.61
C HIS A 158 -3.09 11.44 -4.22
N GLY A 159 -1.88 11.63 -3.73
CA GLY A 159 -1.64 12.31 -2.46
C GLY A 159 -1.84 13.83 -2.54
N ILE A 160 -1.54 14.46 -3.68
CA ILE A 160 -1.67 15.91 -3.84
C ILE A 160 -3.13 16.38 -3.94
N VAL A 161 -4.08 15.49 -4.25
CA VAL A 161 -5.52 15.81 -4.30
C VAL A 161 -6.02 16.41 -2.99
N GLU A 162 -5.45 15.98 -1.86
CA GLU A 162 -5.81 16.51 -0.53
C GLU A 162 -5.23 17.90 -0.23
N SER A 163 -4.40 18.47 -1.12
CA SER A 163 -3.90 19.83 -0.97
C SER A 163 -5.02 20.85 -1.13
N VAL A 164 -5.00 21.88 -0.29
CA VAL A 164 -6.00 22.96 -0.33
C VAL A 164 -5.79 23.88 -1.53
N SER A 165 -4.53 24.08 -1.99
CA SER A 165 -4.19 24.99 -3.09
C SER A 165 -4.40 24.36 -4.46
N PRO A 166 -5.38 24.82 -5.26
CA PRO A 166 -5.59 24.37 -6.64
C PRO A 166 -4.39 24.62 -7.55
N LEU A 167 -3.74 25.76 -7.41
CA LEU A 167 -2.54 26.12 -8.17
C LEU A 167 -1.38 25.20 -7.85
N SER A 168 -1.22 24.81 -6.58
CA SER A 168 -0.20 23.83 -6.19
C SER A 168 -0.48 22.47 -6.80
N LYS A 169 -1.74 22.01 -6.82
CA LYS A 169 -2.15 20.75 -7.46
C LYS A 169 -1.77 20.74 -8.95
N MET A 170 -2.07 21.84 -9.67
CA MET A 170 -1.83 21.91 -11.11
C MET A 170 -0.34 21.94 -11.49
N THR A 171 0.55 22.38 -10.59
CA THR A 171 1.98 22.44 -10.88
C THR A 171 2.68 21.10 -10.86
N PHE A 172 2.05 20.07 -10.29
CA PHE A 172 2.65 18.76 -10.15
C PHE A 172 2.39 17.86 -11.39
N GLU A 173 1.15 17.45 -11.61
CA GLU A 173 0.73 16.60 -12.73
C GLU A 173 -0.73 16.91 -13.09
N THR A 174 -1.16 16.56 -14.31
CA THR A 174 -2.56 16.68 -14.75
C THR A 174 -3.18 18.06 -14.55
N ALA A 175 -2.45 19.11 -14.95
CA ALA A 175 -2.85 20.51 -14.75
C ALA A 175 -4.28 20.83 -15.22
N SER A 176 -4.66 20.36 -16.43
CA SER A 176 -5.98 20.61 -17.01
C SER A 176 -7.13 20.11 -16.15
N LYS A 177 -6.98 18.90 -15.55
CA LYS A 177 -8.00 18.34 -14.68
C LYS A 177 -8.20 19.20 -13.44
N PHE A 178 -7.13 19.57 -12.74
CA PHE A 178 -7.22 20.39 -11.52
C PHE A 178 -7.74 21.80 -11.79
N ILE A 179 -7.41 22.39 -12.94
CA ILE A 179 -7.94 23.71 -13.33
C ILE A 179 -9.45 23.63 -13.57
N VAL A 180 -9.90 22.60 -14.32
CA VAL A 180 -11.33 22.42 -14.61
C VAL A 180 -12.11 22.13 -13.33
N ASP A 181 -11.61 21.27 -12.47
CA ASP A 181 -12.24 20.92 -11.20
C ASP A 181 -12.34 22.17 -10.29
N ALA A 182 -11.26 22.95 -10.17
CA ALA A 182 -11.24 24.17 -9.38
C ALA A 182 -12.21 25.25 -9.93
N ALA A 183 -12.26 25.43 -11.24
CA ALA A 183 -13.17 26.36 -11.89
C ALA A 183 -14.63 25.92 -11.72
N TYR A 184 -14.90 24.61 -11.81
CA TYR A 184 -16.24 24.06 -11.65
C TYR A 184 -16.78 24.23 -10.23
N HIS A 185 -15.93 24.04 -9.21
CA HIS A 185 -16.31 24.16 -7.80
C HIS A 185 -16.13 25.58 -7.24
N GLY A 186 -15.54 26.50 -8.00
CA GLY A 186 -15.24 27.86 -7.53
C GLY A 186 -14.20 27.86 -6.40
N GLU A 187 -13.22 26.97 -6.43
CA GLU A 187 -12.16 26.89 -5.41
C GLU A 187 -11.29 28.15 -5.45
N MET A 188 -10.98 28.70 -4.27
CA MET A 188 -10.07 29.85 -4.12
C MET A 188 -8.69 29.36 -3.68
N ASP A 189 -7.64 30.08 -4.09
CA ASP A 189 -6.26 29.83 -3.67
C ASP A 189 -5.74 31.00 -2.85
N ASP A 190 -5.33 30.73 -1.61
CA ASP A 190 -4.82 31.75 -0.68
C ASP A 190 -3.38 32.17 -1.00
N LEU A 191 -2.74 31.56 -2.01
CA LEU A 191 -1.38 31.83 -2.45
C LEU A 191 -0.31 31.69 -1.32
N GLU A 192 -0.55 30.77 -0.40
CA GLU A 192 0.42 30.44 0.65
C GLU A 192 1.43 29.38 0.16
N ALA A 193 1.02 28.48 -0.74
CA ALA A 193 1.91 27.46 -1.28
C ALA A 193 3.02 28.08 -2.14
N PRO A 194 4.28 27.68 -1.96
CA PRO A 194 5.41 28.18 -2.75
C PRO A 194 5.22 28.02 -4.25
N SER A 195 4.75 26.84 -4.69
CA SER A 195 4.51 26.54 -6.10
C SER A 195 3.42 27.41 -6.72
N ALA A 196 2.35 27.72 -5.99
CA ALA A 196 1.28 28.62 -6.43
C ALA A 196 1.81 30.04 -6.69
N ARG A 197 2.63 30.55 -5.77
CA ARG A 197 3.25 31.89 -5.90
C ARG A 197 4.23 31.96 -7.08
N ILE A 198 5.08 30.95 -7.24
CA ILE A 198 6.04 30.86 -8.36
C ILE A 198 5.30 30.87 -9.69
N CYS A 199 4.19 30.14 -9.82
CA CYS A 199 3.37 30.13 -11.03
C CYS A 199 2.85 31.51 -11.44
N LEU A 200 2.58 32.36 -10.45
CA LEU A 200 2.08 33.73 -10.67
C LEU A 200 3.19 34.77 -10.69
N GLY A 201 4.46 34.38 -10.64
CA GLY A 201 5.61 35.29 -10.62
C GLY A 201 5.75 36.09 -9.31
N LEU A 202 5.14 35.61 -8.23
CA LEU A 202 5.20 36.24 -6.91
C LEU A 202 6.38 35.69 -6.08
N PRO A 203 7.03 36.50 -5.24
CA PRO A 203 8.04 36.01 -4.33
C PRO A 203 7.42 35.06 -3.30
N VAL A 204 8.20 34.02 -2.93
CA VAL A 204 7.77 32.98 -1.97
C VAL A 204 7.84 33.55 -0.55
N LYS A 205 6.81 33.30 0.27
CA LYS A 205 6.74 33.68 1.68
C LYS A 205 7.49 32.68 2.58
N MET A 206 8.75 32.40 2.26
CA MET A 206 9.60 31.47 3.03
C MET A 206 11.02 32.05 3.17
N GLY A 207 11.71 31.68 4.22
CA GLY A 207 13.06 32.17 4.50
C GLY A 207 13.05 33.70 4.67
N THR A 208 13.89 34.41 3.92
CA THR A 208 13.96 35.89 3.95
C THR A 208 12.75 36.58 3.37
N GLY A 209 11.86 35.88 2.64
CA GLY A 209 10.59 36.38 2.12
C GLY A 209 9.44 36.35 3.13
N CYS A 210 9.66 35.86 4.38
CA CYS A 210 8.63 35.84 5.42
C CYS A 210 8.35 37.19 6.05
N PHE A 211 9.26 38.16 5.92
CA PHE A 211 9.16 39.48 6.54
C PHE A 211 9.71 40.56 5.62
N ASP A 212 9.22 41.76 5.78
CA ASP A 212 9.68 42.94 5.07
C ASP A 212 10.67 43.73 5.92
N LEU A 213 11.73 44.18 5.29
CA LEU A 213 12.73 45.09 5.92
C LEU A 213 12.36 46.52 5.54
N MET A 214 11.99 47.33 6.54
CA MET A 214 11.77 48.74 6.37
C MET A 214 12.88 49.54 7.09
N GLN A 215 13.46 50.47 6.38
CA GLN A 215 14.41 51.41 6.96
C GLN A 215 13.66 52.58 7.59
N LYS A 216 13.93 52.87 8.85
CA LYS A 216 13.42 54.12 9.48
C LYS A 216 14.18 55.29 8.88
N LEU A 217 13.47 56.16 8.18
CA LEU A 217 13.98 57.43 7.73
C LEU A 217 13.92 58.40 8.93
N GLU A 218 15.05 58.84 9.40
CA GLU A 218 15.15 59.95 10.35
C GLU A 218 15.05 61.23 9.50
N VAL A 219 13.98 62.01 9.72
CA VAL A 219 13.73 63.32 9.11
C VAL A 219 14.27 64.36 10.05
#